data_e05ac001f1d83122d82923a5853e16d8
#
_entry.id   e05ac001f1d83122d82923a5853e16d8
#
_cell.length_a   1.000
_cell.length_b   1.000
_cell.length_c   1.000
_cell.angle_alpha   90.00
_cell.angle_beta   90.00
_cell.angle_gamma   90.00
#
_symmetry.space_group_name_H-M   'P 1'
#
loop_
_entity.id
_entity.type
_entity.pdbx_description
1 polymer ?
#
loop_
_entity_poly.entity_id
_entity_poly.type
_entity_poly.pdbx_seq_one_letter_code
_entity_poly.pdbx_strand_id
1 'polypeptide(L)'
;MVEDLRGGAERMSERATAAKEAAVERAGAARDAATDALAAVKPKLRGVSHEWAFFISLFLGAGLIVAAKTPKATLAVAIYAVSLSALFGTSALYHRVDWKRPSVRRWMRRLDHSMIFFLIAGTYTPFALLVLSGPLADAILVVVWIGAIAGAIVEMVWIEHPKWVAALIYLSLGWVAAIAFPQLWNDMGVTGTLLVAAGGLLYTAGAVVYALQRPNPNPRIFGYHEIFHAFVIAAAAAHFAAIAFFALPAA
;
A
#
# COMPACT_ATOMS: atom_id res chain seq x y z
N MET A 1 18.34 -65.13 26.34
CA MET A 1 18.86 -63.99 27.17
C MET A 1 19.53 -62.90 26.36
N VAL A 2 20.42 -63.17 25.39
CA VAL A 2 21.05 -62.10 24.57
C VAL A 2 20.10 -61.53 23.51
N GLU A 3 19.21 -62.31 22.92
CA GLU A 3 18.19 -61.86 21.96
C GLU A 3 17.10 -61.01 22.62
N ASP A 4 16.71 -61.32 23.85
CA ASP A 4 15.73 -60.53 24.59
C ASP A 4 16.27 -59.14 24.95
N LEU A 5 17.57 -59.03 25.23
CA LEU A 5 18.21 -57.73 25.49
C LEU A 5 18.34 -56.85 24.23
N ARG A 6 18.59 -57.46 23.06
CA ARG A 6 18.62 -56.76 21.78
C ARG A 6 17.25 -56.23 21.39
N GLY A 7 16.19 -57.04 21.47
CA GLY A 7 14.83 -56.63 21.18
C GLY A 7 14.29 -55.57 22.16
N GLY A 8 14.81 -55.54 23.40
CA GLY A 8 14.52 -54.48 24.38
C GLY A 8 15.15 -53.13 24.00
N ALA A 9 16.42 -53.15 23.56
CA ALA A 9 17.15 -51.97 23.13
C ALA A 9 16.57 -51.36 21.84
N GLU A 10 16.18 -52.17 20.86
CA GLU A 10 15.53 -51.71 19.63
C GLU A 10 14.18 -51.00 19.91
N ARG A 11 13.33 -51.64 20.72
CA ARG A 11 12.04 -51.02 21.14
C ARG A 11 12.22 -49.74 21.94
N MET A 12 13.27 -49.60 22.74
CA MET A 12 13.60 -48.36 23.45
C MET A 12 14.07 -47.27 22.47
N SER A 13 14.89 -47.62 21.47
CA SER A 13 15.35 -46.71 20.43
C SER A 13 14.19 -46.20 19.57
N GLU A 14 13.29 -47.08 19.15
CA GLU A 14 12.09 -46.70 18.37
C GLU A 14 11.17 -45.78 19.16
N ARG A 15 10.95 -46.08 20.46
CA ARG A 15 10.16 -45.21 21.34
C ARG A 15 10.81 -43.83 21.57
N ALA A 16 12.13 -43.78 21.68
CA ALA A 16 12.86 -42.53 21.83
C ALA A 16 12.78 -41.67 20.54
N THR A 17 12.88 -42.33 19.36
CA THR A 17 12.73 -41.64 18.07
C THR A 17 11.30 -41.10 17.87
N ALA A 18 10.29 -41.91 18.12
CA ALA A 18 8.90 -41.50 18.02
C ALA A 18 8.55 -40.36 19.02
N ALA A 19 9.11 -40.41 20.25
CA ALA A 19 8.95 -39.34 21.23
C ALA A 19 9.61 -38.02 20.79
N LYS A 20 10.78 -38.12 20.12
CA LYS A 20 11.48 -36.94 19.57
C LYS A 20 10.72 -36.34 18.40
N GLU A 21 10.19 -37.15 17.49
CA GLU A 21 9.36 -36.68 16.37
C GLU A 21 8.09 -36.01 16.87
N ALA A 22 7.38 -36.61 17.80
CA ALA A 22 6.19 -36.02 18.41
C ALA A 22 6.49 -34.69 19.16
N ALA A 23 7.67 -34.57 19.78
CA ALA A 23 8.09 -33.34 20.41
C ALA A 23 8.40 -32.24 19.39
N VAL A 24 9.04 -32.55 18.27
CA VAL A 24 9.31 -31.62 17.17
C VAL A 24 8.01 -31.15 16.53
N GLU A 25 7.07 -32.06 16.29
CA GLU A 25 5.75 -31.73 15.72
C GLU A 25 4.96 -30.80 16.65
N ARG A 26 4.94 -31.10 17.96
CA ARG A 26 4.27 -30.22 18.97
C ARG A 26 4.92 -28.85 19.07
N ALA A 27 6.25 -28.78 18.99
CA ALA A 27 6.97 -27.51 18.99
C ALA A 27 6.67 -26.70 17.72
N GLY A 28 6.56 -27.35 16.56
CA GLY A 28 6.11 -26.75 15.31
C GLY A 28 4.70 -26.17 15.43
N ALA A 29 3.75 -26.97 15.85
CA ALA A 29 2.35 -26.54 16.04
C ALA A 29 2.21 -25.40 17.06
N ALA A 30 2.96 -25.43 18.16
CA ALA A 30 2.98 -24.35 19.14
C ALA A 30 3.57 -23.06 18.57
N ARG A 31 4.61 -23.16 17.75
CA ARG A 31 5.21 -22.01 17.05
C ARG A 31 4.23 -21.39 16.07
N ASP A 32 3.54 -22.22 15.29
CA ASP A 32 2.56 -21.76 14.31
C ASP A 32 1.36 -21.08 15.01
N ALA A 33 0.84 -21.70 16.06
CA ALA A 33 -0.22 -21.09 16.89
C ALA A 33 0.20 -19.77 17.54
N ALA A 34 1.45 -19.67 18.01
CA ALA A 34 1.99 -18.42 18.56
C ALA A 34 2.15 -17.34 17.46
N THR A 35 2.55 -17.75 16.24
CA THR A 35 2.68 -16.85 15.10
C THR A 35 1.30 -16.34 14.67
N ASP A 36 0.29 -17.20 14.63
CA ASP A 36 -1.09 -16.83 14.31
C ASP A 36 -1.71 -15.92 15.37
N ALA A 37 -1.46 -16.21 16.63
CA ALA A 37 -1.90 -15.36 17.74
C ALA A 37 -1.24 -13.97 17.69
N LEU A 38 0.04 -13.88 17.33
CA LEU A 38 0.74 -12.60 17.15
C LEU A 38 0.24 -11.85 15.91
N ALA A 39 -0.11 -12.55 14.84
CA ALA A 39 -0.70 -11.96 13.64
C ALA A 39 -2.12 -11.41 13.90
N ALA A 40 -2.86 -11.98 14.85
CA ALA A 40 -4.18 -11.53 15.25
C ALA A 40 -4.15 -10.24 16.10
N VAL A 41 -3.00 -9.90 16.71
CA VAL A 41 -2.85 -8.68 17.53
C VAL A 41 -2.70 -7.46 16.61
N LYS A 42 -3.63 -6.50 16.73
CA LYS A 42 -3.52 -5.20 16.06
C LYS A 42 -2.36 -4.41 16.68
N PRO A 43 -1.32 -4.04 15.92
CA PRO A 43 -0.21 -3.23 16.43
C PRO A 43 -0.68 -1.90 17.00
N LYS A 44 0.00 -1.40 18.05
CA LYS A 44 -0.39 -0.14 18.71
C LYS A 44 -0.35 1.07 17.78
N LEU A 45 0.59 1.09 16.83
CA LEU A 45 0.76 2.20 15.89
C LEU A 45 -0.05 2.02 14.59
N ARG A 46 -0.93 0.99 14.52
CA ARG A 46 -1.77 0.75 13.35
C ARG A 46 -2.64 1.95 13.01
N GLY A 47 -2.39 2.56 11.82
CA GLY A 47 -3.14 3.71 11.31
C GLY A 47 -2.74 5.07 11.87
N VAL A 48 -1.85 5.15 12.89
CA VAL A 48 -1.43 6.43 13.50
C VAL A 48 -0.74 7.33 12.49
N SER A 49 0.15 6.80 11.67
CA SER A 49 0.87 7.57 10.64
C SER A 49 -0.08 8.15 9.59
N HIS A 50 -1.09 7.38 9.14
CA HIS A 50 -2.09 7.87 8.19
C HIS A 50 -3.07 8.86 8.83
N GLU A 51 -3.33 8.77 10.12
CA GLU A 51 -4.13 9.77 10.86
C GLU A 51 -3.46 11.14 10.81
N TRP A 52 -2.16 11.23 11.10
CA TRP A 52 -1.41 12.49 10.98
C TRP A 52 -1.27 12.93 9.53
N ALA A 53 -0.98 12.00 8.61
CA ALA A 53 -0.90 12.30 7.19
C ALA A 53 -2.22 12.85 6.63
N PHE A 54 -3.37 12.41 7.15
CA PHE A 54 -4.68 12.96 6.77
C PHE A 54 -4.78 14.45 7.07
N PHE A 55 -4.51 14.87 8.32
CA PHE A 55 -4.60 16.30 8.67
C PHE A 55 -3.58 17.13 7.90
N ILE A 56 -2.35 16.63 7.73
CA ILE A 56 -1.33 17.31 6.94
C ILE A 56 -1.78 17.44 5.47
N SER A 57 -2.38 16.39 4.89
CA SER A 57 -2.85 16.41 3.50
C SER A 57 -3.99 17.40 3.25
N LEU A 58 -4.88 17.61 4.23
CA LEU A 58 -5.92 18.63 4.13
C LEU A 58 -5.31 20.03 4.02
N PHE A 59 -4.34 20.33 4.88
CA PHE A 59 -3.68 21.64 4.88
C PHE A 59 -2.87 21.86 3.59
N LEU A 60 -2.05 20.88 3.20
CA LEU A 60 -1.23 20.96 2.00
C LEU A 60 -2.09 20.98 0.72
N GLY A 61 -3.16 20.19 0.69
CA GLY A 61 -4.12 20.17 -0.42
C GLY A 61 -4.84 21.50 -0.62
N ALA A 62 -5.26 22.14 0.49
CA ALA A 62 -5.82 23.47 0.44
C ALA A 62 -4.81 24.48 -0.11
N GLY A 63 -3.53 24.38 0.29
CA GLY A 63 -2.45 25.21 -0.22
C GLY A 63 -2.26 25.06 -1.74
N LEU A 64 -2.32 23.84 -2.29
CA LEU A 64 -2.27 23.62 -3.75
C LEU A 64 -3.44 24.27 -4.48
N ILE A 65 -4.66 24.14 -3.93
CA ILE A 65 -5.87 24.71 -4.55
C ILE A 65 -5.78 26.25 -4.58
N VAL A 66 -5.30 26.86 -3.49
CA VAL A 66 -5.12 28.33 -3.41
C VAL A 66 -3.99 28.81 -4.34
N ALA A 67 -2.95 28.01 -4.52
CA ALA A 67 -1.82 28.34 -5.40
C ALA A 67 -2.14 28.18 -6.90
N ALA A 68 -3.20 27.47 -7.26
CA ALA A 68 -3.60 27.24 -8.64
C ALA A 68 -4.16 28.53 -9.26
N LYS A 69 -3.65 28.91 -10.45
CA LYS A 69 -3.97 30.18 -11.11
C LYS A 69 -5.02 30.06 -12.22
N THR A 70 -5.30 28.85 -12.68
CA THR A 70 -6.26 28.60 -13.76
C THR A 70 -7.34 27.60 -13.32
N PRO A 71 -8.57 27.65 -13.87
CA PRO A 71 -9.60 26.66 -13.53
C PRO A 71 -9.17 25.23 -13.78
N LYS A 72 -8.38 24.99 -14.84
CA LYS A 72 -7.83 23.67 -15.18
C LYS A 72 -6.85 23.18 -14.10
N ALA A 73 -5.94 24.05 -13.65
CA ALA A 73 -5.01 23.75 -12.58
C ALA A 73 -5.73 23.50 -11.26
N THR A 74 -6.69 24.35 -10.91
CA THR A 74 -7.51 24.18 -9.71
C THR A 74 -8.22 22.83 -9.69
N LEU A 75 -8.86 22.43 -10.80
CA LEU A 75 -9.53 21.14 -10.91
C LEU A 75 -8.53 19.98 -10.76
N ALA A 76 -7.40 20.06 -11.44
CA ALA A 76 -6.38 19.02 -11.42
C ALA A 76 -5.83 18.76 -10.00
N VAL A 77 -5.43 19.84 -9.31
CA VAL A 77 -4.88 19.71 -7.94
C VAL A 77 -5.97 19.42 -6.90
N ALA A 78 -7.22 19.83 -7.12
CA ALA A 78 -8.33 19.49 -6.25
C ALA A 78 -8.65 18.00 -6.29
N ILE A 79 -8.67 17.38 -7.49
CA ILE A 79 -8.83 15.93 -7.63
C ILE A 79 -7.71 15.18 -6.90
N TYR A 80 -6.46 15.61 -7.06
CA TYR A 80 -5.32 15.04 -6.35
C TYR A 80 -5.46 15.20 -4.84
N ALA A 81 -5.70 16.42 -4.34
CA ALA A 81 -5.81 16.72 -2.92
C ALA A 81 -6.93 15.93 -2.24
N VAL A 82 -8.09 15.83 -2.89
CA VAL A 82 -9.21 15.03 -2.39
C VAL A 82 -8.86 13.54 -2.35
N SER A 83 -8.26 13.00 -3.41
CA SER A 83 -7.88 11.58 -3.44
C SER A 83 -6.81 11.24 -2.40
N LEU A 84 -5.83 12.12 -2.18
CA LEU A 84 -4.79 11.98 -1.17
C LEU A 84 -5.38 11.98 0.25
N SER A 85 -6.24 12.96 0.55
CA SER A 85 -6.89 13.06 1.85
C SER A 85 -7.89 11.92 2.08
N ALA A 86 -8.61 11.50 1.05
CA ALA A 86 -9.53 10.37 1.13
C ALA A 86 -8.80 9.06 1.43
N LEU A 87 -7.63 8.81 0.81
CA LEU A 87 -6.81 7.63 1.13
C LEU A 87 -6.37 7.66 2.60
N PHE A 88 -5.72 8.71 3.05
CA PHE A 88 -5.21 8.79 4.41
C PHE A 88 -6.33 8.75 5.45
N GLY A 89 -7.42 9.49 5.21
CA GLY A 89 -8.58 9.55 6.10
C GLY A 89 -9.31 8.21 6.22
N THR A 90 -9.57 7.55 5.08
CA THR A 90 -10.24 6.23 5.08
C THR A 90 -9.36 5.18 5.75
N SER A 91 -8.06 5.19 5.48
CA SER A 91 -7.11 4.27 6.10
C SER A 91 -6.99 4.51 7.61
N ALA A 92 -6.87 5.76 8.04
CA ALA A 92 -6.88 6.12 9.45
C ALA A 92 -8.18 5.64 10.13
N LEU A 93 -9.33 5.92 9.54
CA LEU A 93 -10.63 5.52 10.07
C LEU A 93 -10.75 3.99 10.17
N TYR A 94 -10.38 3.26 9.11
CA TYR A 94 -10.41 1.79 9.13
C TYR A 94 -9.54 1.20 10.23
N HIS A 95 -8.33 1.74 10.40
CA HIS A 95 -7.34 1.18 11.30
C HIS A 95 -7.44 1.68 12.75
N ARG A 96 -7.97 2.88 13.01
CA ARG A 96 -8.03 3.46 14.35
C ARG A 96 -9.33 3.11 15.09
N VAL A 97 -10.45 3.10 14.36
CA VAL A 97 -11.75 2.80 14.95
C VAL A 97 -11.89 1.31 15.29
N ASP A 98 -12.50 1.05 16.41
CA ASP A 98 -12.81 -0.31 16.86
C ASP A 98 -14.21 -0.71 16.40
N TRP A 99 -14.26 -1.34 15.23
CA TRP A 99 -15.51 -1.69 14.56
C TRP A 99 -16.20 -2.86 15.22
N LYS A 100 -17.27 -2.61 15.97
CA LYS A 100 -18.03 -3.65 16.68
C LYS A 100 -18.78 -4.62 15.76
N ARG A 101 -19.20 -4.14 14.58
CA ARG A 101 -19.93 -4.94 13.58
C ARG A 101 -18.98 -5.46 12.49
N PRO A 102 -18.80 -6.79 12.34
CA PRO A 102 -17.91 -7.36 11.33
C PRO A 102 -18.24 -6.94 9.89
N SER A 103 -19.53 -6.74 9.56
CA SER A 103 -19.97 -6.26 8.25
C SER A 103 -19.45 -4.85 7.96
N VAL A 104 -19.56 -3.92 8.93
CA VAL A 104 -19.06 -2.55 8.78
C VAL A 104 -17.53 -2.55 8.63
N ARG A 105 -16.82 -3.36 9.43
CA ARG A 105 -15.37 -3.50 9.30
C ARG A 105 -14.95 -4.02 7.91
N ARG A 106 -15.67 -4.99 7.33
CA ARG A 106 -15.40 -5.47 5.97
C ARG A 106 -15.63 -4.38 4.92
N TRP A 107 -16.68 -3.58 5.05
CA TRP A 107 -16.93 -2.44 4.17
C TRP A 107 -15.83 -1.38 4.26
N MET A 108 -15.40 -1.02 5.48
CA MET A 108 -14.29 -0.08 5.68
C MET A 108 -12.98 -0.61 5.10
N ARG A 109 -12.71 -1.92 5.19
CA ARG A 109 -11.54 -2.54 4.54
C ARG A 109 -11.61 -2.39 3.01
N ARG A 110 -12.78 -2.63 2.42
CA ARG A 110 -12.99 -2.45 0.97
C ARG A 110 -12.73 -1.01 0.55
N LEU A 111 -13.24 -0.04 1.29
CA LEU A 111 -13.02 1.37 1.03
C LEU A 111 -11.54 1.74 1.18
N ASP A 112 -10.88 1.32 2.25
CA ASP A 112 -9.44 1.56 2.49
C ASP A 112 -8.59 1.09 1.30
N HIS A 113 -8.82 -0.12 0.83
CA HIS A 113 -8.09 -0.67 -0.33
C HIS A 113 -8.48 0.02 -1.65
N SER A 114 -9.74 0.34 -1.86
CA SER A 114 -10.20 1.05 -3.06
C SER A 114 -9.59 2.44 -3.19
N MET A 115 -9.33 3.14 -2.07
CA MET A 115 -8.74 4.49 -2.10
C MET A 115 -7.32 4.50 -2.67
N ILE A 116 -6.61 3.38 -2.66
CA ILE A 116 -5.28 3.29 -3.31
C ILE A 116 -5.41 3.54 -4.82
N PHE A 117 -6.40 2.95 -5.48
CA PHE A 117 -6.66 3.15 -6.91
C PHE A 117 -7.03 4.60 -7.21
N PHE A 118 -7.89 5.20 -6.39
CA PHE A 118 -8.28 6.60 -6.57
C PHE A 118 -7.11 7.55 -6.32
N LEU A 119 -6.20 7.24 -5.39
CA LEU A 119 -4.99 8.04 -5.23
C LEU A 119 -4.07 7.90 -6.45
N ILE A 120 -3.92 6.71 -7.02
CA ILE A 120 -3.12 6.53 -8.24
C ILE A 120 -3.68 7.44 -9.34
N ALA A 121 -4.96 7.30 -9.69
CA ALA A 121 -5.58 8.13 -10.75
C ALA A 121 -5.55 9.63 -10.42
N GLY A 122 -5.82 9.99 -9.16
CA GLY A 122 -5.74 11.37 -8.68
C GLY A 122 -4.35 11.97 -8.80
N THR A 123 -3.29 11.17 -8.56
CA THR A 123 -1.90 11.59 -8.72
C THR A 123 -1.53 11.82 -10.20
N TYR A 124 -2.03 10.98 -11.12
CA TYR A 124 -1.81 11.16 -12.55
C TYR A 124 -2.50 12.41 -13.10
N THR A 125 -3.62 12.82 -12.52
CA THR A 125 -4.46 13.89 -13.06
C THR A 125 -3.73 15.22 -13.22
N PRO A 126 -2.96 15.75 -12.25
CA PRO A 126 -2.16 16.97 -12.46
C PRO A 126 -1.12 16.82 -13.55
N PHE A 127 -0.41 15.70 -13.64
CA PHE A 127 0.59 15.50 -14.68
C PHE A 127 -0.05 15.43 -16.07
N ALA A 128 -1.13 14.67 -16.22
CA ALA A 128 -1.83 14.55 -17.50
C ALA A 128 -2.48 15.87 -17.96
N LEU A 129 -3.02 16.66 -17.05
CA LEU A 129 -3.70 17.89 -17.41
C LEU A 129 -2.77 19.11 -17.55
N LEU A 130 -1.65 19.14 -16.81
CA LEU A 130 -0.84 20.36 -16.70
C LEU A 130 0.54 20.24 -17.34
N VAL A 131 1.06 19.03 -17.51
CA VAL A 131 2.41 18.78 -18.02
C VAL A 131 2.38 18.06 -19.35
N LEU A 132 1.69 16.91 -19.39
CA LEU A 132 1.64 16.11 -20.63
C LEU A 132 0.78 16.79 -21.69
N SER A 133 1.07 16.48 -22.95
CA SER A 133 0.37 17.04 -24.10
C SER A 133 0.05 15.96 -25.15
N GLY A 134 -0.86 16.30 -26.06
CA GLY A 134 -1.26 15.44 -27.17
C GLY A 134 -2.00 14.17 -26.75
N PRO A 135 -2.17 13.20 -27.66
CA PRO A 135 -2.95 11.98 -27.43
C PRO A 135 -2.45 11.12 -26.26
N LEU A 136 -1.16 11.25 -25.90
CA LEU A 136 -0.58 10.51 -24.77
C LEU A 136 -1.18 10.95 -23.42
N ALA A 137 -1.38 12.25 -23.24
CA ALA A 137 -1.97 12.81 -22.03
C ALA A 137 -3.40 12.27 -21.82
N ASP A 138 -4.22 12.32 -22.86
CA ASP A 138 -5.60 11.84 -22.85
C ASP A 138 -5.65 10.31 -22.61
N ALA A 139 -4.81 9.56 -23.33
CA ALA A 139 -4.74 8.11 -23.19
C ALA A 139 -4.36 7.68 -21.75
N ILE A 140 -3.33 8.31 -21.16
CA ILE A 140 -2.92 8.03 -19.78
C ILE A 140 -4.07 8.34 -18.81
N LEU A 141 -4.71 9.50 -18.94
CA LEU A 141 -5.80 9.91 -18.07
C LEU A 141 -6.96 8.91 -18.13
N VAL A 142 -7.37 8.50 -19.34
CA VAL A 142 -8.43 7.51 -19.55
C VAL A 142 -8.05 6.16 -18.96
N VAL A 143 -6.84 5.66 -19.25
CA VAL A 143 -6.37 4.34 -18.79
C VAL A 143 -6.31 4.30 -17.26
N VAL A 144 -5.76 5.33 -16.61
CA VAL A 144 -5.62 5.30 -15.14
C VAL A 144 -6.94 5.43 -14.42
N TRP A 145 -7.91 6.22 -14.94
CA TRP A 145 -9.23 6.34 -14.33
C TRP A 145 -10.08 5.09 -14.55
N ILE A 146 -10.07 4.51 -15.75
CA ILE A 146 -10.74 3.23 -16.01
C ILE A 146 -10.12 2.12 -15.15
N GLY A 147 -8.79 2.06 -15.10
CA GLY A 147 -8.07 1.10 -14.26
C GLY A 147 -8.36 1.28 -12.77
N ALA A 148 -8.46 2.52 -12.30
CA ALA A 148 -8.81 2.81 -10.90
C ALA A 148 -10.24 2.37 -10.55
N ILE A 149 -11.20 2.64 -11.42
CA ILE A 149 -12.59 2.20 -11.22
C ILE A 149 -12.67 0.66 -11.26
N ALA A 150 -12.03 0.02 -12.23
CA ALA A 150 -12.00 -1.43 -12.34
C ALA A 150 -11.34 -2.08 -11.11
N GLY A 151 -10.19 -1.55 -10.66
CA GLY A 151 -9.50 -2.02 -9.45
C GLY A 151 -10.33 -1.83 -8.19
N ALA A 152 -10.99 -0.69 -8.04
CA ALA A 152 -11.91 -0.45 -6.92
C ALA A 152 -13.09 -1.43 -6.93
N ILE A 153 -13.64 -1.76 -8.10
CA ILE A 153 -14.69 -2.78 -8.23
C ILE A 153 -14.16 -4.15 -7.78
N VAL A 154 -12.96 -4.53 -8.18
CA VAL A 154 -12.34 -5.80 -7.74
C VAL A 154 -12.23 -5.84 -6.22
N GLU A 155 -11.77 -4.76 -5.55
CA GLU A 155 -11.71 -4.69 -4.09
C GLU A 155 -13.12 -4.78 -3.44
N MET A 156 -14.13 -4.19 -4.07
CA MET A 156 -15.51 -4.25 -3.58
C MET A 156 -16.10 -5.65 -3.67
N VAL A 157 -15.79 -6.40 -4.72
CA VAL A 157 -16.36 -7.72 -4.97
C VAL A 157 -15.54 -8.84 -4.34
N TRP A 158 -14.21 -8.78 -4.47
CA TRP A 158 -13.28 -9.85 -4.07
C TRP A 158 -12.21 -9.39 -3.09
N ILE A 159 -12.60 -8.88 -1.92
CA ILE A 159 -11.69 -8.35 -0.88
C ILE A 159 -10.75 -9.40 -0.26
N GLU A 160 -11.04 -10.68 -0.44
CA GLU A 160 -10.26 -11.78 0.16
C GLU A 160 -9.18 -12.35 -0.78
N HIS A 161 -8.89 -11.64 -1.88
CA HIS A 161 -7.80 -12.02 -2.77
C HIS A 161 -6.43 -12.01 -2.05
N PRO A 162 -5.45 -12.82 -2.52
CA PRO A 162 -4.10 -12.78 -1.99
C PRO A 162 -3.47 -11.38 -2.13
N LYS A 163 -2.70 -10.95 -1.13
CA LYS A 163 -2.09 -9.60 -1.10
C LYS A 163 -1.19 -9.30 -2.30
N TRP A 164 -0.52 -10.32 -2.84
CA TRP A 164 0.31 -10.16 -4.02
C TRP A 164 -0.50 -9.80 -5.28
N VAL A 165 -1.76 -10.26 -5.37
CA VAL A 165 -2.67 -9.89 -6.48
C VAL A 165 -2.97 -8.40 -6.43
N ALA A 166 -3.35 -7.88 -5.26
CA ALA A 166 -3.55 -6.44 -5.08
C ALA A 166 -2.29 -5.65 -5.43
N ALA A 167 -1.14 -6.07 -4.91
CA ALA A 167 0.13 -5.41 -5.17
C ALA A 167 0.45 -5.35 -6.67
N LEU A 168 0.23 -6.43 -7.41
CA LEU A 168 0.43 -6.46 -8.87
C LEU A 168 -0.50 -5.48 -9.59
N ILE A 169 -1.78 -5.43 -9.23
CA ILE A 169 -2.75 -4.52 -9.88
C ILE A 169 -2.35 -3.06 -9.60
N TYR A 170 -2.02 -2.71 -8.34
CA TYR A 170 -1.54 -1.37 -7.99
C TYR A 170 -0.29 -0.98 -8.76
N LEU A 171 0.70 -1.87 -8.83
CA LEU A 171 1.96 -1.63 -9.52
C LEU A 171 1.75 -1.49 -11.04
N SER A 172 0.96 -2.37 -11.65
CA SER A 172 0.66 -2.29 -13.08
C SER A 172 0.07 -0.94 -13.47
N LEU A 173 -0.90 -0.44 -12.66
CA LEU A 173 -1.49 0.86 -12.89
C LEU A 173 -0.52 2.01 -12.58
N GLY A 174 0.27 1.88 -11.51
CA GLY A 174 1.23 2.90 -11.09
C GLY A 174 2.38 3.09 -12.08
N TRP A 175 2.85 2.03 -12.76
CA TRP A 175 3.95 2.09 -13.71
C TRP A 175 3.54 2.52 -15.13
N VAL A 176 2.26 2.78 -15.40
CA VAL A 176 1.83 3.44 -16.65
C VAL A 176 2.59 4.77 -16.87
N ALA A 177 2.98 5.47 -15.79
CA ALA A 177 3.79 6.70 -15.85
C ALA A 177 5.12 6.55 -16.58
N ALA A 178 5.69 5.35 -16.61
CA ALA A 178 6.99 5.11 -17.28
C ALA A 178 6.95 5.49 -18.76
N ILE A 179 5.80 5.33 -19.42
CA ILE A 179 5.61 5.69 -20.83
C ILE A 179 5.72 7.22 -21.01
N ALA A 180 5.34 8.01 -20.00
CA ALA A 180 5.37 9.46 -20.03
C ALA A 180 6.74 10.06 -19.62
N PHE A 181 7.69 9.28 -19.13
CA PHE A 181 8.97 9.79 -18.63
C PHE A 181 9.74 10.68 -19.61
N PRO A 182 9.82 10.38 -20.92
CA PRO A 182 10.48 11.26 -21.86
C PRO A 182 9.83 12.67 -21.91
N GLN A 183 8.50 12.74 -21.88
CA GLN A 183 7.79 14.01 -21.89
C GLN A 183 7.91 14.74 -20.53
N LEU A 184 7.77 14.02 -19.41
CA LEU A 184 8.01 14.60 -18.08
C LEU A 184 9.43 15.17 -17.95
N TRP A 185 10.42 14.49 -18.50
CA TRP A 185 11.81 14.97 -18.50
C TRP A 185 11.98 16.29 -19.24
N ASN A 186 11.35 16.42 -20.40
CA ASN A 186 11.42 17.63 -21.21
C ASN A 186 10.67 18.80 -20.59
N ASP A 187 9.49 18.54 -19.99
CA ASP A 187 8.55 19.58 -19.56
C ASP A 187 8.70 19.96 -18.07
N MET A 188 9.12 19.01 -17.21
CA MET A 188 9.38 19.25 -15.78
C MET A 188 10.87 19.25 -15.42
N GLY A 189 11.73 18.91 -16.37
CA GLY A 189 13.17 18.76 -16.13
C GLY A 189 13.53 17.54 -15.25
N VAL A 190 14.83 17.40 -15.01
CA VAL A 190 15.42 16.24 -14.30
C VAL A 190 14.83 16.07 -12.90
N THR A 191 14.79 17.14 -12.12
CA THR A 191 14.38 17.07 -10.70
C THR A 191 12.92 16.67 -10.56
N GLY A 192 12.01 17.25 -11.35
CA GLY A 192 10.60 16.91 -11.33
C GLY A 192 10.36 15.43 -11.70
N THR A 193 11.03 14.96 -12.75
CA THR A 193 10.93 13.56 -13.20
C THR A 193 11.52 12.59 -12.18
N LEU A 194 12.65 12.92 -11.56
CA LEU A 194 13.24 12.08 -10.51
C LEU A 194 12.35 11.98 -9.26
N LEU A 195 11.62 13.03 -8.90
CA LEU A 195 10.63 12.97 -7.81
C LEU A 195 9.48 12.02 -8.15
N VAL A 196 8.98 12.02 -9.40
CA VAL A 196 7.97 11.07 -9.86
C VAL A 196 8.50 9.64 -9.82
N ALA A 197 9.72 9.42 -10.33
CA ALA A 197 10.37 8.11 -10.30
C ALA A 197 10.61 7.60 -8.87
N ALA A 198 11.11 8.47 -7.98
CA ALA A 198 11.34 8.15 -6.58
C ALA A 198 10.04 7.77 -5.86
N GLY A 199 8.95 8.51 -6.10
CA GLY A 199 7.63 8.17 -5.58
C GLY A 199 7.17 6.78 -6.06
N GLY A 200 7.31 6.48 -7.36
CA GLY A 200 6.98 5.17 -7.93
C GLY A 200 7.79 4.03 -7.33
N LEU A 201 9.10 4.24 -7.12
CA LEU A 201 9.97 3.26 -6.46
C LEU A 201 9.61 3.04 -4.98
N LEU A 202 9.27 4.11 -4.25
CA LEU A 202 8.82 4.02 -2.86
C LEU A 202 7.49 3.27 -2.75
N TYR A 203 6.51 3.53 -3.63
CA TYR A 203 5.28 2.73 -3.70
C TYR A 203 5.56 1.28 -4.02
N THR A 204 6.50 1.01 -4.95
CA THR A 204 6.90 -0.36 -5.29
C THR A 204 7.51 -1.08 -4.09
N ALA A 205 8.44 -0.45 -3.38
CA ALA A 205 9.02 -1.00 -2.15
C ALA A 205 7.93 -1.28 -1.09
N GLY A 206 7.01 -0.34 -0.90
CA GLY A 206 5.86 -0.52 -0.03
C GLY A 206 4.98 -1.71 -0.42
N ALA A 207 4.64 -1.84 -1.71
CA ALA A 207 3.83 -2.94 -2.23
C ALA A 207 4.52 -4.30 -2.03
N VAL A 208 5.85 -4.38 -2.21
CA VAL A 208 6.65 -5.58 -1.93
C VAL A 208 6.61 -5.94 -0.44
N VAL A 209 6.81 -4.97 0.45
CA VAL A 209 6.69 -5.17 1.91
C VAL A 209 5.29 -5.68 2.28
N TYR A 210 4.25 -5.11 1.69
CA TYR A 210 2.86 -5.52 1.92
C TYR A 210 2.59 -6.95 1.42
N ALA A 211 3.05 -7.30 0.22
CA ALA A 211 2.87 -8.62 -0.38
C ALA A 211 3.60 -9.73 0.39
N LEU A 212 4.87 -9.47 0.75
CA LEU A 212 5.72 -10.40 1.48
C LEU A 212 5.43 -10.44 2.99
N GLN A 213 4.72 -9.44 3.54
CA GLN A 213 4.46 -9.27 4.96
C GLN A 213 5.76 -9.19 5.80
N ARG A 214 6.83 -8.69 5.20
CA ARG A 214 8.18 -8.58 5.79
C ARG A 214 8.84 -7.26 5.37
N PRO A 215 9.74 -6.69 6.22
CA PRO A 215 10.07 -7.13 7.57
C PRO A 215 8.94 -6.87 8.57
N ASN A 216 8.89 -7.62 9.66
CA ASN A 216 7.90 -7.48 10.74
C ASN A 216 8.62 -7.35 12.10
N PRO A 217 9.28 -6.19 12.35
CA PRO A 217 10.25 -6.05 13.44
C PRO A 217 9.62 -6.16 14.82
N ASN A 218 8.43 -5.61 15.03
CA ASN A 218 7.69 -5.72 16.28
C ASN A 218 6.19 -5.83 16.02
N PRO A 219 5.64 -7.06 15.87
CA PRO A 219 4.23 -7.27 15.54
C PRO A 219 3.22 -6.63 16.49
N ARG A 220 3.62 -6.33 17.75
CA ARG A 220 2.74 -5.71 18.74
C ARG A 220 2.71 -4.18 18.67
N ILE A 221 3.74 -3.55 18.11
CA ILE A 221 3.88 -2.08 18.10
C ILE A 221 3.95 -1.55 16.69
N PHE A 222 4.89 -2.07 15.88
CA PHE A 222 5.23 -1.59 14.54
C PHE A 222 5.62 -2.78 13.65
N GLY A 223 4.74 -3.17 12.75
CA GLY A 223 4.92 -4.32 11.87
C GLY A 223 5.09 -3.93 10.40
N TYR A 224 5.02 -4.92 9.51
CA TYR A 224 5.15 -4.73 8.06
C TYR A 224 4.12 -3.75 7.48
N HIS A 225 2.93 -3.68 8.05
CA HIS A 225 1.86 -2.82 7.56
C HIS A 225 2.13 -1.34 7.88
N GLU A 226 2.70 -1.06 9.05
CA GLU A 226 3.15 0.29 9.43
C GLU A 226 4.33 0.74 8.55
N ILE A 227 5.23 -0.19 8.18
CA ILE A 227 6.31 0.06 7.22
C ILE A 227 5.73 0.37 5.84
N PHE A 228 4.74 -0.40 5.39
CA PHE A 228 4.00 -0.11 4.14
C PHE A 228 3.39 1.30 4.18
N HIS A 229 2.69 1.69 5.27
CA HIS A 229 2.15 3.04 5.43
C HIS A 229 3.23 4.13 5.37
N ALA A 230 4.40 3.90 5.96
CA ALA A 230 5.52 4.84 5.88
C ALA A 230 6.02 5.02 4.44
N PHE A 231 6.11 3.94 3.66
CA PHE A 231 6.43 4.03 2.22
C PHE A 231 5.37 4.78 1.44
N VAL A 232 4.09 4.56 1.72
CA VAL A 232 2.98 5.29 1.08
C VAL A 232 3.08 6.79 1.36
N ILE A 233 3.36 7.19 2.60
CA ILE A 233 3.52 8.60 2.97
C ILE A 233 4.74 9.21 2.28
N ALA A 234 5.89 8.52 2.27
CA ALA A 234 7.11 9.01 1.63
C ALA A 234 6.92 9.16 0.11
N ALA A 235 6.27 8.20 -0.54
CA ALA A 235 5.93 8.25 -1.96
C ALA A 235 4.96 9.41 -2.27
N ALA A 236 3.92 9.56 -1.46
CA ALA A 236 2.97 10.67 -1.59
C ALA A 236 3.64 12.04 -1.41
N ALA A 237 4.61 12.16 -0.48
CA ALA A 237 5.39 13.39 -0.30
C ALA A 237 6.26 13.70 -1.53
N ALA A 238 6.90 12.71 -2.14
CA ALA A 238 7.67 12.89 -3.38
C ALA A 238 6.79 13.34 -4.53
N HIS A 239 5.62 12.70 -4.72
CA HIS A 239 4.66 13.09 -5.75
C HIS A 239 4.02 14.47 -5.47
N PHE A 240 3.72 14.77 -4.20
CA PHE A 240 3.26 16.10 -3.80
C PHE A 240 4.27 17.18 -4.20
N ALA A 241 5.56 16.96 -3.89
CA ALA A 241 6.62 17.88 -4.27
C ALA A 241 6.74 18.04 -5.80
N ALA A 242 6.63 16.95 -6.56
CA ALA A 242 6.61 16.99 -8.02
C ALA A 242 5.43 17.82 -8.55
N ILE A 243 4.24 17.66 -7.98
CA ILE A 243 3.05 18.41 -8.38
C ILE A 243 3.17 19.89 -7.98
N ALA A 244 3.53 20.17 -6.72
CA ALA A 244 3.55 21.52 -6.17
C ALA A 244 4.61 22.43 -6.83
N PHE A 245 5.79 21.88 -7.09
CA PHE A 245 6.95 22.68 -7.50
C PHE A 245 7.29 22.55 -8.99
N PHE A 246 6.71 21.59 -9.70
CA PHE A 246 7.03 21.35 -11.12
C PHE A 246 5.79 21.29 -12.00
N ALA A 247 4.73 20.54 -11.65
CA ALA A 247 3.54 20.44 -12.49
C ALA A 247 2.64 21.68 -12.38
N LEU A 248 2.37 22.17 -11.18
CA LEU A 248 1.51 23.34 -10.98
C LEU A 248 2.10 24.66 -11.52
N PRO A 249 3.42 24.95 -11.40
CA PRO A 249 4.03 26.12 -12.04
C PRO A 249 4.08 26.08 -13.57
N ALA A 250 3.96 24.90 -14.18
CA ALA A 250 3.94 24.72 -15.63
C ALA A 250 2.55 25.00 -16.26
N ALA A 251 1.50 25.28 -15.45
CA ALA A 251 0.10 25.36 -15.87
C ALA A 251 -0.35 26.77 -16.28
#